data_444c80597bb964a1304f677f229fac7c
#
_entry.id   444c80597bb964a1304f677f229fac7c
#
_cell.length_a   1.000
_cell.length_b   1.000
_cell.length_c   1.000
_cell.angle_alpha   90.00
_cell.angle_beta   90.00
_cell.angle_gamma   90.00
#
_symmetry.space_group_name_H-M   'P 1'
#
loop_
_entity.id
_entity.type
_entity.pdbx_description
1 polymer ?
#
loop_
_entity_poly.entity_id
_entity_poly.type
_entity_poly.pdbx_seq_one_letter_code
_entity_poly.pdbx_strand_id
1 'polypeptide(L)'
;MSSDLEVSALAINVVIPPALRWTDNRRGEAFTLTTLNVRLLPDGHLAVKAYGRPVGGGRGAYVSFPVPETPEVASLVADAASRAGTLWAAHRGFG
;
A
#
# COMPACT_ATOMS: atom_id res chain seq x y z
N MET A 1 -4.81 -27.46 4.37
CA MET A 1 -4.80 -27.10 5.17
C MET A 1 -4.86 -25.78 5.28
N SER A 2 -5.42 -25.38 5.97
CA SER A 2 -5.64 -23.99 6.10
C SER A 2 -4.40 -23.24 6.32
N SER A 3 -3.35 -23.89 6.53
CA SER A 3 -2.12 -23.16 6.73
C SER A 3 -1.77 -22.30 5.56
N ASP A 4 -2.28 -22.58 4.41
CA ASP A 4 -2.01 -21.75 3.27
C ASP A 4 -2.48 -20.35 3.48
N LEU A 5 -3.55 -20.20 4.20
CA LEU A 5 -4.07 -18.87 4.43
C LEU A 5 -3.18 -18.10 5.36
N GLU A 6 -2.51 -18.78 6.23
CA GLU A 6 -1.71 -18.11 7.20
C GLU A 6 -0.44 -17.58 6.66
N VAL A 7 -0.01 -18.09 5.53
CA VAL A 7 1.19 -17.55 4.93
C VAL A 7 0.89 -16.42 3.99
N SER A 8 -0.35 -15.96 4.02
CA SER A 8 -0.69 -14.81 3.22
C SER A 8 0.12 -13.61 3.66
N ALA A 9 0.27 -12.68 2.78
CA ALA A 9 1.00 -11.48 3.06
C ALA A 9 0.31 -10.67 4.13
N LEU A 10 1.08 -9.98 4.95
CA LEU A 10 0.55 -8.96 5.81
C LEU A 10 0.47 -7.67 5.03
N ALA A 11 -0.65 -7.02 5.12
CA ALA A 11 -0.88 -5.79 4.39
C ALA A 11 -1.12 -4.64 5.35
N ILE A 12 -0.53 -3.50 5.08
CA ILE A 12 -0.75 -2.29 5.84
C ILE A 12 -1.19 -1.21 4.87
N ASN A 13 -2.28 -0.55 5.21
CA ASN A 13 -2.75 0.60 4.44
C ASN A 13 -2.27 1.86 5.12
N VAL A 14 -1.65 2.73 4.35
CA VAL A 14 -1.11 3.99 4.86
C VAL A 14 -1.80 5.11 4.12
N VAL A 15 -2.41 6.02 4.85
CA VAL A 15 -2.99 7.21 4.25
C VAL A 15 -1.85 8.14 3.86
N ILE A 16 -1.84 8.56 2.61
CA ILE A 16 -0.81 9.47 2.13
C ILE A 16 -1.16 10.86 2.64
N PRO A 17 -0.24 11.53 3.36
CA PRO A 17 -0.52 12.88 3.83
C PRO A 17 -0.88 13.79 2.66
N PRO A 18 -1.82 14.72 2.84
CA PRO A 18 -2.28 15.54 1.72
C PRO A 18 -1.17 16.23 0.95
N ALA A 19 -0.11 16.66 1.63
CA ALA A 19 0.98 17.34 0.97
C ALA A 19 1.78 16.44 0.04
N LEU A 20 1.67 15.12 0.21
CA LEU A 20 2.44 14.18 -0.59
C LEU A 20 1.60 13.48 -1.64
N ARG A 21 0.31 13.76 -1.69
CA ARG A 21 -0.57 13.12 -2.66
C ARG A 21 -0.25 13.60 -4.05
N TRP A 22 -0.44 12.71 -5.02
CA TRP A 22 -0.19 13.07 -6.40
C TRP A 22 -1.39 12.64 -7.23
N THR A 23 -1.43 13.07 -8.47
CA THR A 23 -2.48 12.65 -9.38
C THR A 23 -1.87 11.80 -10.47
N ASP A 24 -2.66 10.89 -10.98
CA ASP A 24 -2.25 10.06 -12.07
C ASP A 24 -3.49 9.82 -12.95
N ASN A 25 -3.27 9.49 -14.19
CA ASN A 25 -4.37 9.30 -15.12
C ASN A 25 -4.50 7.85 -15.49
N ARG A 26 -5.74 7.43 -15.68
CA ARG A 26 -6.01 6.11 -16.20
C ARG A 26 -7.20 6.20 -17.13
N ARG A 27 -6.98 5.86 -18.38
CA ARG A 27 -8.04 5.89 -19.41
C ARG A 27 -8.69 7.25 -19.50
N GLY A 28 -7.88 8.28 -19.46
CA GLY A 28 -8.39 9.63 -19.62
C GLY A 28 -9.01 10.25 -18.39
N GLU A 29 -8.98 9.55 -17.27
CA GLU A 29 -9.53 10.08 -16.04
C GLU A 29 -8.43 10.28 -15.03
N ALA A 30 -8.48 11.42 -14.35
CA ALA A 30 -7.49 11.76 -13.34
C ALA A 30 -7.91 11.23 -11.97
N PHE A 31 -6.96 10.69 -11.24
CA PHE A 31 -7.20 10.19 -9.89
C PHE A 31 -6.23 10.86 -8.94
N THR A 32 -6.70 11.16 -7.74
CA THR A 32 -5.82 11.60 -6.66
C THR A 32 -5.46 10.39 -5.82
N LEU A 33 -4.18 10.13 -5.67
CA LEU A 33 -3.72 8.96 -4.94
C LEU A 33 -3.70 9.28 -3.46
N THR A 34 -4.45 8.52 -2.69
CA THR A 34 -4.70 8.83 -1.29
C THR A 34 -4.18 7.78 -0.32
N THR A 35 -3.93 6.57 -0.79
CA THR A 35 -3.59 5.46 0.09
C THR A 35 -2.52 4.59 -0.54
N LEU A 36 -1.60 4.11 0.28
CA LEU A 36 -0.65 3.09 -0.13
C LEU A 36 -1.03 1.80 0.54
N ASN A 37 -0.94 0.71 -0.21
CA ASN A 37 -1.09 -0.63 0.35
C ASN A 37 0.28 -1.29 0.27
N VAL A 38 0.87 -1.55 1.42
CA VAL A 38 2.19 -2.15 1.51
C VAL A 38 2.02 -3.55 2.05
N ARG A 39 2.46 -4.52 1.28
CA ARG A 39 2.31 -5.93 1.63
C ARG A 39 3.67 -6.55 1.80
N LEU A 40 3.87 -7.21 2.92
CA LEU A 40 5.08 -7.97 3.16
C LEU A 40 4.77 -9.42 2.79
N LEU A 41 5.43 -9.91 1.78
CA LEU A 41 5.20 -11.25 1.28
C LEU A 41 5.97 -12.27 2.12
N PRO A 42 5.54 -13.53 2.09
CA PRO A 42 6.21 -14.55 2.91
C PRO A 42 7.70 -14.72 2.62
N ASP A 43 8.13 -14.41 1.40
CA ASP A 43 9.53 -14.53 1.04
C ASP A 43 10.34 -13.30 1.39
N GLY A 44 9.74 -12.32 2.05
CA GLY A 44 10.42 -11.12 2.46
C GLY A 44 10.35 -9.96 1.49
N HIS A 45 9.78 -10.17 0.33
CA HIS A 45 9.64 -9.09 -0.64
C HIS A 45 8.48 -8.18 -0.26
N LEU A 46 8.56 -6.95 -0.70
CA LEU A 46 7.48 -5.99 -0.53
C LEU A 46 6.75 -5.80 -1.84
N ALA A 47 5.44 -5.73 -1.76
CA ALA A 47 4.61 -5.35 -2.89
C ALA A 47 3.87 -4.08 -2.49
N VAL A 48 3.99 -3.05 -3.29
CA VAL A 48 3.42 -1.74 -2.96
C VAL A 48 2.52 -1.29 -4.09
N LYS A 49 1.32 -0.85 -3.73
CA LYS A 49 0.37 -0.29 -4.68
C LYS A 49 -0.18 0.99 -4.12
N ALA A 50 -0.55 1.90 -5.01
CA ALA A 50 -1.24 3.11 -4.59
C ALA A 50 -2.67 3.05 -5.08
N TYR A 51 -3.57 3.62 -4.29
CA TYR A 51 -4.97 3.69 -4.64
C TYR A 51 -5.44 5.13 -4.57
N GLY A 52 -6.36 5.48 -5.43
CA GLY A 52 -6.83 6.83 -5.50
C GLY A 52 -8.30 6.95 -5.84
N ARG A 53 -8.79 8.17 -5.73
CA ARG A 53 -10.17 8.50 -6.06
C ARG A 53 -10.20 9.39 -7.28
N PRO A 54 -11.25 9.26 -8.11
CA PRO A 54 -11.38 10.16 -9.27
C PRO A 54 -11.40 11.60 -8.83
N VAL A 55 -10.62 12.43 -9.49
CA VAL A 55 -10.59 13.86 -9.18
C VAL A 55 -11.95 14.49 -9.46
N GLY A 56 -12.62 14.05 -10.53
CA GLY A 56 -13.91 14.57 -10.87
C GLY A 56 -15.03 14.16 -9.94
N GLY A 57 -14.73 13.31 -8.97
CA GLY A 57 -15.74 12.85 -8.04
C GLY A 57 -16.57 11.73 -8.60
N GLY A 58 -17.70 11.49 -7.97
CA GLY A 58 -18.58 10.45 -8.41
C GLY A 58 -18.21 9.12 -7.79
N ARG A 59 -18.87 8.07 -8.27
CA ARG A 59 -18.70 6.82 -7.69
C ARG A 59 -17.58 6.12 -8.33
N GLY A 60 -16.50 6.16 -7.97
CA GLY A 60 -15.40 5.44 -8.54
C GLY A 60 -14.99 4.29 -7.65
N ALA A 61 -14.34 3.34 -8.22
CA ALA A 61 -13.67 2.30 -7.46
C ALA A 61 -12.20 2.65 -7.41
N TYR A 62 -11.53 2.23 -6.37
CA TYR A 62 -10.10 2.37 -6.32
C TYR A 62 -9.48 1.46 -7.35
N VAL A 63 -8.47 1.96 -8.02
CA VAL A 63 -7.68 1.15 -8.92
C VAL A 63 -6.23 1.30 -8.53
N SER A 64 -5.46 0.26 -8.77
CA SER A 64 -4.06 0.26 -8.41
C SER A 64 -3.23 1.10 -9.35
N PHE A 65 -2.35 1.89 -8.79
CA PHE A 65 -1.44 2.72 -9.56
C PHE A 65 -0.01 2.42 -9.14
N PRO A 66 0.95 2.63 -10.02
CA PRO A 66 2.35 2.48 -9.65
C PRO A 66 2.72 3.57 -8.65
N VAL A 67 3.67 3.26 -7.80
CA VAL A 67 4.14 4.17 -6.76
C VAL A 67 5.40 4.85 -7.25
N PRO A 68 5.44 6.19 -7.23
CA PRO A 68 6.64 6.89 -7.68
C PRO A 68 7.78 6.70 -6.69
N GLU A 69 9.00 6.79 -7.22
CA GLU A 69 10.17 6.62 -6.38
C GLU A 69 10.69 7.96 -5.93
N THR A 70 9.94 8.62 -5.10
CA THR A 70 10.38 9.88 -4.50
C THR A 70 10.81 9.61 -3.07
N PRO A 71 11.70 10.44 -2.50
CA PRO A 71 12.14 10.21 -1.13
C PRO A 71 11.00 10.22 -0.12
N GLU A 72 10.01 11.09 -0.34
CA GLU A 72 8.89 11.21 0.57
C GLU A 72 8.05 9.93 0.57
N VAL A 73 7.75 9.42 -0.61
CA VAL A 73 6.96 8.20 -0.73
C VAL A 73 7.78 7.00 -0.25
N ALA A 74 9.06 6.98 -0.56
CA ALA A 74 9.93 5.91 -0.09
C ALA A 74 9.94 5.86 1.44
N SER A 75 9.92 7.01 2.09
CA SER A 75 9.88 7.08 3.53
C SER A 75 8.58 6.49 4.08
N LEU A 76 7.46 6.78 3.45
CA LEU A 76 6.18 6.21 3.85
C LEU A 76 6.20 4.69 3.69
N VAL A 77 6.76 4.21 2.61
CA VAL A 77 6.83 2.78 2.36
C VAL A 77 7.74 2.11 3.38
N ALA A 78 8.88 2.70 3.66
CA ALA A 78 9.81 2.13 4.62
C ALA A 78 9.20 2.07 6.02
N ASP A 79 8.45 3.10 6.39
CA ASP A 79 7.80 3.14 7.68
C ASP A 79 6.73 2.06 7.77
N ALA A 80 5.94 1.90 6.72
CA ALA A 80 4.91 0.86 6.68
C ALA A 80 5.55 -0.53 6.68
N ALA A 81 6.64 -0.70 5.96
CA ALA A 81 7.33 -1.98 5.91
C ALA A 81 7.86 -2.36 7.28
N SER A 82 8.37 -1.38 8.02
CA SER A 82 8.86 -1.61 9.37
C SER A 82 7.71 -2.07 10.27
N ARG A 83 6.55 -1.43 10.17
CA ARG A 83 5.40 -1.81 10.96
C ARG A 83 4.89 -3.20 10.56
N ALA A 84 4.90 -3.50 9.28
CA ALA A 84 4.48 -4.81 8.81
C ALA A 84 5.42 -5.89 9.34
N GLY A 85 6.71 -5.60 9.35
CA GLY A 85 7.68 -6.54 9.89
C GLY A 85 7.47 -6.80 11.36
N THR A 86 7.16 -5.75 12.12
CA THR A 86 6.88 -5.89 13.53
C THR A 86 5.62 -6.72 13.76
N LEU A 87 4.58 -6.47 13.00
CA LEU A 87 3.35 -7.23 13.12
C LEU A 87 3.57 -8.68 12.72
N TRP A 88 4.36 -8.92 11.72
CA TRP A 88 4.65 -10.26 11.27
C TRP A 88 5.39 -11.03 12.35
N ALA A 89 6.39 -10.39 12.95
CA ALA A 89 7.15 -11.02 14.02
C ALA A 89 6.25 -11.31 15.23
N ALA A 90 5.40 -10.37 15.59
CA ALA A 90 4.49 -10.55 16.71
C ALA A 90 3.48 -11.66 16.44
N HIS A 91 3.02 -11.74 15.21
CA HIS A 91 2.04 -12.74 14.86
C HIS A 91 2.65 -14.15 14.90
N ARG A 92 3.86 -14.29 14.48
CA ARG A 92 4.53 -15.55 14.51
C ARG A 92 4.95 -15.92 15.91
N GLY A 93 5.04 -14.94 16.70
CA GLY A 93 5.10 -15.02 18.00
C GLY A 93 5.83 -15.66 18.82
N PHE A 94 5.98 -15.72 19.22
CA PHE A 94 6.32 -16.15 19.79
C PHE A 94 6.14 -16.98 19.81
N GLY A 95 5.86 -17.00 19.20
CA GLY A 95 5.78 -18.23 19.00
C GLY A 95 6.55 -18.84 19.02
#